data_feda3867d665a7d9b114c4241872e437
#
_entry.id   feda3867d665a7d9b114c4241872e437
#
_cell.length_a   1.000
_cell.length_b   1.000
_cell.length_c   1.000
_cell.angle_alpha   90.00
_cell.angle_beta   90.00
_cell.angle_gamma   90.00
#
_symmetry.space_group_name_H-M   'P 1'
#
loop_
_entity.id
_entity.type
_entity.pdbx_description
1 polymer ?
#
loop_
_entity_poly.entity_id
_entity_poly.type
_entity_poly.pdbx_seq_one_letter_code
_entity_poly.pdbx_strand_id
1 'polypeptide(L)'
;DGMGMAFHHGVPLRDMEFVQYHPTGLPGSGILMTEGCRGEGGILVNKDGYRYLQDYGMGPETPLGEPKNKYMELGPRDKVSQAFWHEWRAGRTVATPRGDVVYLDLRHLGEKKLLERLPFICELAKAYVGVDPVKEPIPVRPTAHYTMGGIETNP
;
A
#
# COMPACT_ATOMS: atom_id res chain seq x y z
N ASP A 1 11.90 18.57 -11.95
CA ASP A 1 10.54 18.64 -11.47
C ASP A 1 10.08 20.11 -11.34
N GLY A 2 8.77 20.36 -11.52
CA GLY A 2 8.20 21.73 -11.56
C GLY A 2 8.34 22.47 -10.22
N MET A 3 8.24 21.78 -9.09
CA MET A 3 8.39 22.40 -7.76
C MET A 3 9.84 22.80 -7.50
N GLY A 4 10.80 21.99 -7.91
CA GLY A 4 12.22 22.33 -7.81
C GLY A 4 12.57 23.54 -8.67
N MET A 5 12.05 23.60 -9.89
CA MET A 5 12.21 24.77 -10.77
C MET A 5 11.62 26.04 -10.16
N ALA A 6 10.41 25.96 -9.62
CA ALA A 6 9.76 27.10 -8.97
C ALA A 6 10.56 27.57 -7.76
N PHE A 7 11.08 26.67 -6.92
CA PHE A 7 11.90 27.00 -5.78
C PHE A 7 13.18 27.74 -6.18
N HIS A 8 13.89 27.28 -7.20
CA HIS A 8 15.10 27.93 -7.72
C HIS A 8 14.84 29.33 -8.27
N HIS A 9 13.63 29.65 -8.71
CA HIS A 9 13.23 30.96 -9.19
C HIS A 9 12.57 31.82 -8.11
N GLY A 10 12.66 31.42 -6.84
CA GLY A 10 12.13 32.18 -5.73
C GLY A 10 10.60 32.15 -5.58
N VAL A 11 9.94 31.20 -6.24
CA VAL A 11 8.48 31.02 -6.10
C VAL A 11 8.19 30.33 -4.77
N PRO A 12 7.26 30.86 -3.92
CA PRO A 12 6.96 30.24 -2.64
C PRO A 12 6.36 28.83 -2.80
N LEU A 13 6.78 27.92 -1.95
CA LEU A 13 6.20 26.57 -1.81
C LEU A 13 5.46 26.47 -0.47
N ARG A 14 4.37 25.73 -0.46
CA ARG A 14 3.48 25.61 0.69
C ARG A 14 3.19 24.16 1.00
N ASP A 15 3.11 23.82 2.30
CA ASP A 15 2.72 22.49 2.81
C ASP A 15 3.57 21.33 2.24
N MET A 16 4.84 21.57 1.96
CA MET A 16 5.75 20.58 1.37
C MET A 16 6.06 19.41 2.29
N GLU A 17 5.88 19.58 3.60
CA GLU A 17 6.06 18.52 4.59
C GLU A 17 4.91 17.52 4.62
N PHE A 18 3.77 17.83 4.00
CA PHE A 18 2.61 16.95 3.97
C PHE A 18 2.67 16.01 2.75
N VAL A 19 3.15 14.80 2.98
CA VAL A 19 3.22 13.75 1.96
C VAL A 19 2.25 12.63 2.31
N GLN A 20 1.41 12.23 1.36
CA GLN A 20 0.56 11.06 1.54
C GLN A 20 1.28 9.80 1.07
N TYR A 21 1.31 8.79 1.94
CA TYR A 21 1.83 7.48 1.60
C TYR A 21 0.71 6.57 1.14
N HIS A 22 0.95 5.83 0.05
CA HIS A 22 0.11 4.72 -0.36
C HIS A 22 0.60 3.46 0.35
N PRO A 23 -0.25 2.73 1.08
CA PRO A 23 0.21 1.64 1.94
C PRO A 23 0.70 0.40 1.21
N THR A 24 0.39 0.24 -0.07
CA THR A 24 0.68 -0.98 -0.83
C THR A 24 1.46 -0.70 -2.12
N GLY A 25 2.67 -0.16 -1.98
CA GLY A 25 3.62 -0.03 -3.09
C GLY A 25 4.51 -1.26 -3.22
N LEU A 26 4.93 -1.59 -4.45
CA LEU A 26 5.91 -2.65 -4.67
C LEU A 26 7.30 -2.20 -4.26
N PRO A 27 8.09 -3.06 -3.58
CA PRO A 27 9.43 -2.69 -3.16
C PRO A 27 10.33 -2.42 -4.38
N GLY A 28 11.15 -1.37 -4.28
CA GLY A 28 12.09 -0.97 -5.33
C GLY A 28 11.48 -0.09 -6.42
N SER A 29 10.42 -0.52 -7.09
CA SER A 29 9.79 0.24 -8.17
C SER A 29 8.85 1.34 -7.68
N GLY A 30 8.27 1.17 -6.49
CA GLY A 30 7.24 2.07 -5.98
C GLY A 30 5.90 1.99 -6.72
N ILE A 31 5.74 1.03 -7.63
CA ILE A 31 4.49 0.84 -8.36
C ILE A 31 3.39 0.45 -7.37
N LEU A 32 2.25 1.12 -7.48
CA LEU A 32 1.16 0.94 -6.53
C LEU A 32 0.31 -0.28 -6.87
N MET A 33 0.14 -1.16 -5.88
CA MET A 33 -0.96 -2.12 -5.90
C MET A 33 -2.20 -1.39 -5.44
N THR A 34 -3.12 -1.15 -6.36
CA THR A 34 -4.24 -0.24 -6.17
C THR A 34 -5.12 -0.59 -4.97
N GLU A 35 -5.84 0.40 -4.46
CA GLU A 35 -6.83 0.20 -3.41
C GLU A 35 -7.89 -0.84 -3.80
N GLY A 36 -8.14 -1.02 -5.10
CA GLY A 36 -9.01 -2.06 -5.62
C GLY A 36 -8.65 -3.47 -5.15
N CYS A 37 -7.36 -3.78 -4.96
CA CYS A 37 -6.94 -5.07 -4.41
C CYS A 37 -7.54 -5.32 -3.02
N ARG A 38 -7.51 -4.31 -2.18
CA ARG A 38 -8.08 -4.35 -0.83
C ARG A 38 -9.59 -4.26 -0.87
N GLY A 39 -10.13 -3.49 -1.80
CA GLY A 39 -11.58 -3.39 -2.05
C GLY A 39 -12.22 -4.69 -2.48
N GLU A 40 -11.51 -5.54 -3.21
CA GLU A 40 -11.97 -6.88 -3.60
C GLU A 40 -11.81 -7.92 -2.49
N GLY A 41 -11.24 -7.55 -1.36
CA GLY A 41 -11.11 -8.40 -0.18
C GLY A 41 -9.68 -8.86 0.14
N GLY A 42 -8.68 -8.27 -0.50
CA GLY A 42 -7.27 -8.53 -0.16
C GLY A 42 -6.94 -8.09 1.26
N ILE A 43 -6.08 -8.84 1.93
CA ILE A 43 -5.65 -8.57 3.31
C ILE A 43 -4.16 -8.27 3.40
N LEU A 44 -3.78 -7.53 4.42
CA LEU A 44 -2.38 -7.26 4.75
C LEU A 44 -1.96 -8.15 5.92
N VAL A 45 -0.90 -8.91 5.72
CA VAL A 45 -0.34 -9.82 6.74
C VAL A 45 1.14 -9.52 6.98
N ASN A 46 1.60 -9.75 8.22
CA ASN A 46 3.01 -9.62 8.58
C ASN A 46 3.81 -10.89 8.21
N LYS A 47 5.07 -10.96 8.64
CA LYS A 47 5.94 -12.13 8.37
C LYS A 47 5.38 -13.45 8.90
N ASP A 48 4.55 -13.41 9.94
CA ASP A 48 3.95 -14.61 10.56
C ASP A 48 2.62 -15.00 9.91
N GLY A 49 2.21 -14.30 8.86
CA GLY A 49 0.91 -14.50 8.22
C GLY A 49 -0.26 -13.92 9.01
N TYR A 50 0.00 -13.14 10.04
CA TYR A 50 -1.02 -12.54 10.89
C TYR A 50 -1.55 -11.25 10.27
N ARG A 51 -2.88 -11.10 10.25
CA ARG A 51 -3.58 -9.91 9.78
C ARG A 51 -3.46 -8.78 10.81
N TYR A 52 -2.35 -8.06 10.78
CA TYR A 52 -1.89 -7.19 11.87
C TYR A 52 -2.74 -5.92 12.07
N LEU A 53 -3.47 -5.45 11.07
CA LEU A 53 -4.26 -4.22 11.19
C LEU A 53 -5.33 -4.28 12.29
N GLN A 54 -5.80 -5.48 12.65
CA GLN A 54 -6.76 -5.66 13.74
C GLN A 54 -6.22 -5.17 15.10
N ASP A 55 -4.90 -5.15 15.28
CA ASP A 55 -4.27 -4.69 16.52
C ASP A 55 -4.10 -3.17 16.58
N TYR A 56 -4.41 -2.46 15.51
CA TYR A 56 -4.20 -1.01 15.38
C TYR A 56 -5.49 -0.21 15.31
N GLY A 57 -6.59 -0.74 15.82
CA GLY A 57 -7.87 -0.03 15.93
C GLY A 57 -8.56 0.23 14.59
N MET A 58 -8.26 -0.57 13.58
CA MET A 58 -8.89 -0.45 12.24
C MET A 58 -10.27 -1.11 12.16
N GLY A 59 -10.80 -1.56 13.29
CA GLY A 59 -12.08 -2.22 13.37
C GLY A 59 -11.98 -3.73 13.57
N PRO A 60 -13.13 -4.41 13.74
CA PRO A 60 -13.15 -5.85 13.93
C PRO A 60 -12.72 -6.59 12.65
N GLU A 61 -12.22 -7.80 12.82
CA GLU A 61 -11.91 -8.67 11.70
C GLU A 61 -13.14 -8.89 10.82
N THR A 62 -12.95 -8.82 9.51
CA THR A 62 -14.00 -9.07 8.53
C THR A 62 -13.80 -10.42 7.86
N PRO A 63 -14.87 -11.07 7.38
CA PRO A 63 -14.73 -12.30 6.61
C PRO A 63 -13.80 -12.13 5.41
N LEU A 64 -12.96 -13.12 5.15
CA LEU A 64 -12.06 -13.10 4.01
C LEU A 64 -12.84 -13.12 2.70
N GLY A 65 -12.38 -12.33 1.74
CA GLY A 65 -12.98 -12.25 0.41
C GLY A 65 -14.25 -11.43 0.32
N GLU A 66 -14.72 -10.83 1.42
CA GLU A 66 -15.90 -9.96 1.40
C GLU A 66 -15.48 -8.49 1.42
N PRO A 67 -15.55 -7.78 0.29
CA PRO A 67 -15.23 -6.36 0.24
C PRO A 67 -16.36 -5.56 0.92
N LYS A 68 -16.00 -4.75 1.88
CA LYS A 68 -16.92 -3.86 2.57
C LYS A 68 -16.19 -2.60 3.02
N ASN A 69 -16.80 -1.46 2.82
CA ASN A 69 -16.17 -0.13 2.85
C ASN A 69 -15.55 0.36 4.17
N LYS A 70 -15.72 -0.33 5.26
CA LYS A 70 -15.26 0.15 6.58
C LYS A 70 -14.23 -0.77 7.23
N TYR A 71 -13.51 -1.46 6.43
CA TYR A 71 -12.66 -2.52 6.90
C TYR A 71 -11.21 -2.18 6.99
N MET A 72 -10.52 -3.01 7.75
CA MET A 72 -9.15 -2.80 8.16
C MET A 72 -8.27 -2.29 7.04
N GLU A 73 -8.25 -3.01 5.91
CA GLU A 73 -7.40 -2.67 4.78
C GLU A 73 -7.88 -1.46 3.98
N LEU A 74 -9.13 -1.06 4.14
CA LEU A 74 -9.73 0.14 3.55
C LEU A 74 -9.77 1.32 4.53
N GLY A 75 -9.12 1.20 5.66
CA GLY A 75 -8.97 2.29 6.62
C GLY A 75 -8.18 3.47 6.07
N PRO A 76 -8.09 4.57 6.83
CA PRO A 76 -7.30 5.73 6.43
C PRO A 76 -5.86 5.35 6.06
N ARG A 77 -5.38 5.84 4.92
CA ARG A 77 -4.07 5.47 4.38
C ARG A 77 -2.91 5.79 5.31
N ASP A 78 -3.01 6.89 6.04
CA ASP A 78 -2.03 7.28 7.05
C ASP A 78 -1.96 6.25 8.18
N LYS A 79 -3.09 5.79 8.68
CA LYS A 79 -3.16 4.78 9.74
C LYS A 79 -2.63 3.42 9.28
N VAL A 80 -2.99 3.00 8.08
CA VAL A 80 -2.48 1.74 7.49
C VAL A 80 -0.96 1.81 7.31
N SER A 81 -0.43 2.93 6.85
CA SER A 81 1.01 3.13 6.70
C SER A 81 1.74 3.20 8.06
N GLN A 82 1.14 3.83 9.05
CA GLN A 82 1.67 3.86 10.43
C GLN A 82 1.71 2.45 11.04
N ALA A 83 0.69 1.64 10.80
CA ALA A 83 0.66 0.25 11.27
C ALA A 83 1.84 -0.56 10.69
N PHE A 84 2.17 -0.39 9.42
CA PHE A 84 3.37 -0.97 8.83
C PHE A 84 4.63 -0.55 9.60
N TRP A 85 4.77 0.72 9.91
CA TRP A 85 5.92 1.25 10.61
C TRP A 85 6.06 0.64 12.02
N HIS A 86 4.95 0.47 12.74
CA HIS A 86 4.95 -0.22 14.03
C HIS A 86 5.35 -1.69 13.90
N GLU A 87 4.88 -2.39 12.87
CA GLU A 87 5.29 -3.77 12.60
C GLU A 87 6.78 -3.86 12.27
N TRP A 88 7.30 -2.91 11.50
CA TRP A 88 8.72 -2.82 11.20
C TRP A 88 9.56 -2.65 12.48
N ARG A 89 9.18 -1.73 13.34
CA ARG A 89 9.89 -1.49 14.60
C ARG A 89 9.82 -2.69 15.55
N ALA A 90 8.76 -3.45 15.50
CA ALA A 90 8.60 -4.66 16.31
C ALA A 90 9.29 -5.90 15.71
N GLY A 91 9.92 -5.77 14.53
CA GLY A 91 10.61 -6.87 13.86
C GLY A 91 9.69 -7.89 13.21
N ARG A 92 8.45 -7.51 12.89
CA ARG A 92 7.47 -8.41 12.26
C ARG A 92 7.31 -8.23 10.76
N THR A 93 8.20 -7.49 10.14
CA THR A 93 8.29 -7.35 8.68
C THR A 93 9.35 -8.29 8.11
N VAL A 94 9.34 -8.47 6.80
CA VAL A 94 10.35 -9.27 6.09
C VAL A 94 11.38 -8.34 5.46
N ALA A 95 12.65 -8.55 5.78
CA ALA A 95 13.74 -7.78 5.20
C ALA A 95 14.01 -8.24 3.77
N THR A 96 14.07 -7.27 2.84
CA THR A 96 14.47 -7.51 1.46
C THR A 96 15.57 -6.54 1.04
N PRO A 97 16.33 -6.82 -0.04
CA PRO A 97 17.34 -5.87 -0.54
C PRO A 97 16.77 -4.50 -0.91
N ARG A 98 15.47 -4.41 -1.13
CA ARG A 98 14.74 -3.18 -1.51
C ARG A 98 13.96 -2.55 -0.36
N GLY A 99 14.21 -2.98 0.86
CA GLY A 99 13.55 -2.52 2.08
C GLY A 99 12.64 -3.57 2.69
N ASP A 100 12.17 -3.29 3.90
CA ASP A 100 11.26 -4.17 4.60
C ASP A 100 9.87 -4.16 3.98
N VAL A 101 9.22 -5.31 3.98
CA VAL A 101 7.89 -5.50 3.41
C VAL A 101 6.95 -6.24 4.35
N VAL A 102 5.67 -6.07 4.14
CA VAL A 102 4.60 -6.98 4.56
C VAL A 102 3.97 -7.57 3.31
N TYR A 103 2.96 -8.40 3.46
CA TYR A 103 2.35 -9.07 2.31
C TYR A 103 0.90 -8.66 2.10
N LEU A 104 0.57 -8.36 0.84
CA LEU A 104 -0.80 -8.24 0.38
C LEU A 104 -1.24 -9.62 -0.10
N ASP A 105 -2.11 -10.26 0.64
CA ASP A 105 -2.58 -11.62 0.34
C ASP A 105 -3.92 -11.59 -0.39
N LEU A 106 -3.91 -12.10 -1.62
CA LEU A 106 -5.09 -12.19 -2.49
C LEU A 106 -5.49 -13.65 -2.77
N ARG A 107 -4.75 -14.62 -2.24
CA ARG A 107 -4.93 -16.05 -2.58
C ARG A 107 -6.33 -16.56 -2.27
N HIS A 108 -6.94 -16.08 -1.19
CA HIS A 108 -8.28 -16.52 -0.77
C HIS A 108 -9.40 -16.04 -1.71
N LEU A 109 -9.12 -15.07 -2.59
CA LEU A 109 -10.10 -14.60 -3.58
C LEU A 109 -10.33 -15.62 -4.70
N GLY A 110 -9.35 -16.48 -4.97
CA GLY A 110 -9.41 -17.49 -6.01
C GLY A 110 -8.98 -16.96 -7.38
N GLU A 111 -8.48 -17.88 -8.23
CA GLU A 111 -7.95 -17.54 -9.55
C GLU A 111 -8.98 -16.83 -10.42
N LYS A 112 -10.21 -17.34 -10.46
CA LYS A 112 -11.28 -16.77 -11.29
C LYS A 112 -11.54 -15.31 -10.96
N LYS A 113 -11.72 -14.98 -9.68
CA LYS A 113 -11.98 -13.60 -9.24
C LYS A 113 -10.78 -12.69 -9.52
N LEU A 114 -9.57 -13.16 -9.27
CA LEU A 114 -8.36 -12.39 -9.55
C LEU A 114 -8.22 -12.06 -11.03
N LEU A 115 -8.43 -13.02 -11.92
CA LEU A 115 -8.32 -12.80 -13.36
C LEU A 115 -9.46 -11.94 -13.92
N GLU A 116 -10.64 -12.01 -13.35
CA GLU A 116 -11.78 -11.19 -13.77
C GLU A 116 -11.73 -9.75 -13.25
N ARG A 117 -11.33 -9.57 -11.98
CA ARG A 117 -11.39 -8.28 -11.29
C ARG A 117 -10.07 -7.53 -11.25
N LEU A 118 -8.96 -8.26 -11.20
CA LEU A 118 -7.63 -7.70 -11.00
C LEU A 118 -6.58 -8.26 -12.01
N PRO A 119 -6.91 -8.35 -13.32
CA PRO A 119 -5.98 -8.95 -14.29
C PRO A 119 -4.69 -8.15 -14.40
N PHE A 120 -4.78 -6.82 -14.37
CA PHE A 120 -3.63 -5.93 -14.46
C PHE A 120 -2.71 -6.05 -13.24
N ILE A 121 -3.27 -6.23 -12.06
CA ILE A 121 -2.50 -6.45 -10.83
C ILE A 121 -1.70 -7.75 -10.90
N CYS A 122 -2.30 -8.81 -11.43
CA CYS A 122 -1.59 -10.09 -11.63
C CYS A 122 -0.38 -9.92 -12.57
N GLU A 123 -0.56 -9.18 -13.66
CA GLU A 123 0.53 -8.88 -14.59
C GLU A 123 1.64 -8.05 -13.95
N LEU A 124 1.30 -7.01 -13.20
CA LEU A 124 2.28 -6.17 -12.50
C LEU A 124 3.07 -6.96 -11.46
N ALA A 125 2.41 -7.79 -10.67
CA ALA A 125 3.09 -8.60 -9.66
C ALA A 125 4.07 -9.59 -10.30
N LYS A 126 3.68 -10.24 -11.38
CA LYS A 126 4.56 -11.15 -12.13
C LYS A 126 5.76 -10.42 -12.74
N ALA A 127 5.51 -9.26 -13.36
CA ALA A 127 6.55 -8.50 -14.08
C ALA A 127 7.58 -7.87 -13.14
N TYR A 128 7.15 -7.29 -12.01
CA TYR A 128 8.01 -6.48 -11.15
C TYR A 128 8.57 -7.19 -9.92
N VAL A 129 7.88 -8.18 -9.39
CA VAL A 129 8.33 -8.94 -8.20
C VAL A 129 8.36 -10.44 -8.42
N GLY A 130 8.00 -10.92 -9.59
CA GLY A 130 8.06 -12.33 -9.93
C GLY A 130 7.08 -13.22 -9.16
N VAL A 131 5.98 -12.64 -8.67
CA VAL A 131 4.99 -13.33 -7.82
C VAL A 131 3.70 -13.53 -8.60
N ASP A 132 3.14 -14.74 -8.53
CA ASP A 132 1.79 -15.04 -8.99
C ASP A 132 0.81 -14.86 -7.82
N PRO A 133 -0.07 -13.85 -7.84
CA PRO A 133 -0.97 -13.57 -6.73
C PRO A 133 -1.97 -14.69 -6.40
N VAL A 134 -2.19 -15.60 -7.34
CA VAL A 134 -3.03 -16.78 -7.11
C VAL A 134 -2.35 -17.77 -6.15
N LYS A 135 -1.03 -17.85 -6.19
CA LYS A 135 -0.23 -18.84 -5.47
C LYS A 135 0.52 -18.28 -4.27
N GLU A 136 0.93 -17.02 -4.35
CA GLU A 136 1.78 -16.39 -3.35
C GLU A 136 1.29 -14.98 -3.02
N PRO A 137 1.50 -14.49 -1.78
CA PRO A 137 1.18 -13.11 -1.44
C PRO A 137 2.18 -12.15 -2.08
N ILE A 138 1.72 -10.92 -2.32
CA ILE A 138 2.52 -9.87 -2.96
C ILE A 138 3.28 -9.09 -1.89
N PRO A 139 4.62 -8.95 -1.97
CA PRO A 139 5.36 -8.09 -1.04
C PRO A 139 5.02 -6.62 -1.31
N VAL A 140 4.68 -5.89 -0.26
CA VAL A 140 4.30 -4.48 -0.35
C VAL A 140 4.88 -3.68 0.82
N ARG A 141 5.00 -2.38 0.60
CA ARG A 141 5.41 -1.43 1.63
C ARG A 141 4.80 -0.05 1.36
N PRO A 142 4.68 0.83 2.37
CA PRO A 142 4.24 2.20 2.13
C PRO A 142 5.18 2.92 1.16
N THR A 143 4.59 3.60 0.19
CA THR A 143 5.31 4.35 -0.84
C THR A 143 4.74 5.75 -0.91
N ALA A 144 5.59 6.76 -1.06
CA ALA A 144 5.14 8.12 -1.25
C ALA A 144 4.24 8.21 -2.49
N HIS A 145 3.02 8.68 -2.30
CA HIS A 145 1.99 8.71 -3.34
C HIS A 145 1.88 10.08 -3.98
N TYR A 146 1.68 11.11 -3.16
CA TYR A 146 1.71 12.49 -3.62
C TYR A 146 1.99 13.46 -2.47
N THR A 147 2.38 14.67 -2.84
CA THR A 147 2.61 15.78 -1.90
C THR A 147 1.33 16.61 -1.79
N MET A 148 0.87 16.87 -0.59
CA MET A 148 -0.32 17.70 -0.33
C MET A 148 -0.08 19.18 -0.65
N GLY A 149 1.17 19.61 -0.51
CA GLY A 149 1.59 20.97 -0.80
C GLY A 149 1.97 21.19 -2.26
N GLY A 150 2.47 22.34 -2.54
CA GLY A 150 2.90 22.72 -3.88
C GLY A 150 3.23 24.20 -3.99
N ILE A 151 3.17 24.72 -5.20
CA ILE A 151 3.39 26.13 -5.47
C ILE A 151 2.23 26.95 -4.86
N GLU A 152 2.57 27.96 -4.05
CA GLU A 152 1.57 28.85 -3.48
C GLU A 152 0.92 29.68 -4.58
N THR A 153 -0.40 29.70 -4.62
CA THR A 153 -1.18 30.49 -5.57
C THR A 153 -2.07 31.47 -4.83
N ASN A 154 -2.25 32.66 -5.39
CA ASN A 154 -3.23 33.60 -4.87
C ASN A 154 -4.65 33.18 -5.30
N PRO A 155 -5.64 33.33 -4.40
CA PRO A 155 -7.03 33.01 -4.72
C PRO A 155 -7.61 33.92 -5.84
#